data_92a42a8050a7623756d6ac9b9c1436f1
#
_entry.id   92a42a8050a7623756d6ac9b9c1436f1
#
_cell.length_a   1.000
_cell.length_b   1.000
_cell.length_c   1.000
_cell.angle_alpha   90.00
_cell.angle_beta   90.00
_cell.angle_gamma   90.00
#
_symmetry.space_group_name_H-M   'P 1'
#
loop_
_entity.id
_entity.type
_entity.pdbx_description
1 polymer ?
#
loop_
_entity_poly.entity_id
_entity_poly.type
_entity_poly.pdbx_seq_one_letter_code
_entity_poly.pdbx_strand_id
1 'polypeptide(L)' 'MPTVVVEGPKINVEKKRELVRGITEVIREVYGISHVTLLIKENPTENVGIDGELLLDKKGGESVD' A
#
# COMPACT_ATOMS: atom_id res chain seq x y z
N MET A 1 -17.15 7.38 7.85
CA MET A 1 -16.25 6.24 7.98
C MET A 1 -15.02 6.46 7.09
N PRO A 2 -13.83 6.50 7.67
CA PRO A 2 -12.65 6.75 6.84
C PRO A 2 -12.28 5.54 6.00
N THR A 3 -11.81 5.84 4.81
CA THR A 3 -11.33 4.83 3.89
C THR A 3 -9.88 5.16 3.55
N VAL A 4 -9.01 4.18 3.71
CA VAL A 4 -7.60 4.34 3.41
C VAL A 4 -7.26 3.46 2.22
N VAL A 5 -6.54 4.00 1.26
CA VAL A 5 -6.10 3.23 0.11
C VAL A 5 -4.59 3.19 0.11
N VAL A 6 -4.04 1.99 0.07
CA VAL A 6 -2.60 1.79 -0.01
C VAL A 6 -2.29 1.17 -1.36
N GLU A 7 -1.43 1.81 -2.11
CA GLU A 7 -0.99 1.27 -3.39
C GLU A 7 0.51 1.01 -3.31
N GLY A 8 0.89 -0.18 -3.69
CA GLY A 8 2.30 -0.52 -3.59
C GLY A 8 2.60 -1.85 -4.22
N PRO A 9 3.81 -2.33 -4.03
CA PRO A 9 4.18 -3.62 -4.60
C PRO A 9 3.49 -4.77 -3.90
N LYS A 10 3.57 -5.92 -4.52
CA LYS A 10 2.94 -7.11 -3.97
C LYS A 10 3.63 -7.54 -2.68
N ILE A 11 2.83 -7.87 -1.70
CA ILE A 11 3.34 -8.42 -0.44
C ILE A 11 2.50 -9.64 -0.09
N ASN A 12 3.01 -10.47 0.81
CA ASN A 12 2.28 -11.67 1.18
C ASN A 12 1.16 -11.33 2.15
N VAL A 13 0.31 -12.33 2.40
CA VAL A 13 -0.90 -12.13 3.20
C VAL A 13 -0.57 -11.74 4.64
N GLU A 14 0.48 -12.31 5.20
CA GLU A 14 0.85 -11.98 6.56
C GLU A 14 1.23 -10.51 6.70
N LYS A 15 1.97 -10.01 5.72
CA LYS A 15 2.34 -8.60 5.71
C LYS A 15 1.12 -7.71 5.53
N LYS A 16 0.16 -8.17 4.72
CA LYS A 16 -1.08 -7.42 4.56
C LYS A 16 -1.83 -7.31 5.87
N ARG A 17 -1.85 -8.39 6.64
CA ARG A 17 -2.52 -8.35 7.93
C ARG A 17 -1.87 -7.34 8.88
N GLU A 18 -0.54 -7.30 8.88
CA GLU A 18 0.17 -6.34 9.70
C GLU A 18 -0.13 -4.91 9.28
N LEU A 19 -0.14 -4.68 7.97
CA LEU A 19 -0.39 -3.36 7.43
C LEU A 19 -1.78 -2.87 7.81
N VAL A 20 -2.77 -3.73 7.60
CA VAL A 20 -4.15 -3.37 7.92
C VAL A 20 -4.31 -3.07 9.40
N ARG A 21 -3.74 -3.91 10.24
CA ARG A 21 -3.87 -3.71 11.69
C ARG A 21 -3.21 -2.42 12.14
N GLY A 22 -1.99 -2.18 11.65
CA GLY A 22 -1.25 -1.00 12.09
C GLY A 22 -1.92 0.29 11.65
N ILE A 23 -2.33 0.36 10.39
CA ILE A 23 -2.96 1.58 9.89
C ILE A 23 -4.31 1.80 10.56
N THR A 24 -5.06 0.73 10.76
CA THR A 24 -6.36 0.84 11.41
C THR A 24 -6.23 1.42 12.81
N GLU A 25 -5.22 0.99 13.55
CA GLU A 25 -5.03 1.50 14.90
C GLU A 25 -4.77 3.00 14.92
N VAL A 26 -3.93 3.45 13.99
CA VAL A 26 -3.61 4.87 13.91
C VAL A 26 -4.86 5.68 13.56
N ILE A 27 -5.60 5.20 12.57
CA ILE A 27 -6.80 5.91 12.13
C ILE A 27 -7.85 5.98 13.25
N ARG A 28 -8.03 4.88 13.96
CA ARG A 28 -8.97 4.86 15.08
C ARG A 28 -8.60 5.88 16.14
N GLU A 29 -7.31 5.96 16.42
CA GLU A 29 -6.84 6.87 17.45
C GLU A 29 -7.05 8.32 17.05
N VAL A 30 -6.70 8.65 15.81
CA VAL A 30 -6.77 10.03 15.37
C VAL A 30 -8.22 10.48 15.16
N TYR A 31 -9.04 9.63 14.56
CA TYR A 31 -10.41 9.98 14.26
C TYR A 31 -11.35 9.74 15.45
N GLY A 32 -10.95 8.90 16.38
CA GLY A 32 -11.81 8.58 17.52
C GLY A 32 -12.99 7.71 17.16
N ILE A 33 -12.87 6.91 16.10
CA ILE A 33 -13.95 6.02 15.68
C ILE A 33 -13.40 4.62 15.50
N SER A 34 -14.31 3.64 15.42
CA SER A 34 -13.88 2.25 15.35
C SER A 34 -13.98 1.62 13.97
N HIS A 35 -14.77 2.20 13.08
CA HIS A 35 -14.96 1.62 11.75
C HIS A 35 -14.00 2.25 10.75
N VAL A 36 -13.10 1.44 10.21
CA VAL A 36 -12.12 1.90 9.24
C VAL A 36 -12.08 0.89 8.11
N THR A 37 -12.16 1.39 6.89
CA THR A 37 -12.02 0.55 5.70
C THR A 37 -10.65 0.80 5.09
N LEU A 38 -9.96 -0.27 4.74
CA LEU A 38 -8.63 -0.16 4.17
C LEU A 38 -8.56 -1.04 2.93
N LEU A 39 -8.14 -0.44 1.83
CA LEU A 39 -8.01 -1.15 0.57
C LEU A 39 -6.53 -1.22 0.20
N ILE A 40 -6.08 -2.39 -0.17
CA ILE A 40 -4.71 -2.59 -0.62
C ILE A 40 -4.73 -2.90 -2.10
N LYS A 41 -4.04 -2.08 -2.88
CA LYS A 41 -3.95 -2.28 -4.32
C LYS A 41 -2.51 -2.60 -4.67
N GLU A 42 -2.32 -3.70 -5.35
CA GLU A 42 -0.99 -4.13 -5.74
C GLU A 42 -0.72 -3.66 -7.16
N ASN A 43 0.38 -2.97 -7.32
CA ASN A 43 0.80 -2.45 -8.62
C ASN A 43 2.11 -3.09 -8.99
N PRO A 44 2.08 -4.13 -9.86
CA PRO A 44 3.33 -4.75 -10.28
C PRO A 44 4.17 -3.76 -11.08
N THR A 45 5.48 -3.92 -11.02
CA THR A 45 6.38 -2.95 -11.64
C THR A 45 6.14 -2.79 -13.14
N GLU A 46 5.59 -3.82 -13.77
CA GLU A 46 5.29 -3.74 -15.20
C GLU A 46 4.10 -2.81 -15.48
N ASN A 47 3.37 -2.42 -14.44
CA ASN A 47 2.21 -1.54 -14.60
C ASN A 47 2.47 -0.15 -14.04
N VAL A 48 3.69 0.14 -13.65
CA VAL A 48 4.02 1.44 -13.06
C VAL A 48 5.00 2.17 -13.96
N GLY A 49 4.64 3.38 -14.36
CA GLY A 49 5.51 4.21 -15.18
C GLY A 49 5.94 5.44 -14.41
N ILE A 50 7.22 5.78 -14.50
CA ILE A 50 7.77 6.96 -13.87
C ILE A 50 8.58 7.70 -14.92
N ASP A 51 8.20 8.92 -15.20
CA ASP A 51 8.93 9.77 -16.14
C ASP A 51 9.11 9.11 -17.50
N GLY A 52 8.07 8.42 -17.97
CA GLY A 52 8.09 7.81 -19.28
C GLY A 52 8.77 6.47 -19.35
N GLU A 53 9.12 5.92 -18.21
CA GLU A 53 9.85 4.66 -18.16
C GLU A 53 9.14 3.69 -17.22
N LEU A 54 9.05 2.43 -17.62
CA LEU A 54 8.46 1.44 -16.72
C LEU A 54 9.37 1.21 -15.52
N LEU A 55 8.77 1.11 -14.37
CA LEU A 55 9.54 0.82 -13.16
C LEU A 55 10.30 -0.51 -13.30
N LEU A 56 9.70 -1.46 -14.00
CA LEU A 56 10.32 -2.74 -14.27
C LEU A 56 11.69 -2.59 -14.93
N ASP A 57 11.83 -1.59 -15.80
CA ASP A 57 13.04 -1.38 -16.57
C ASP A 57 14.07 -0.52 -15.84
N LYS A 58 13.70 0.08 -14.74
CA LYS A 58 14.62 0.97 -14.03
C LYS A 58 15.56 0.15 -13.17
N LYS A 59 16.83 0.47 -13.27
CA LYS A 59 17.82 -0.18 -12.45
C LYS A 59 17.59 0.20 -11.00
N GLY A 60 17.48 -0.80 -10.15
CA GLY A 60 17.25 -0.53 -8.75
C GLY A 60 15.82 -0.26 -8.41
N GLY A 61 14.93 -0.32 -9.40
CA GLY A 61 13.52 -0.09 -9.13
C GLY A 61 12.94 -1.09 -8.16
N GLU A 62 13.51 -2.25 -8.13
CA GLU A 62 13.03 -3.31 -7.25
C GLU A 62 13.28 -2.99 -5.79
N SER A 63 14.18 -2.08 -5.52
CA SER A 63 14.51 -1.74 -4.13
C SER A 63 13.61 -0.67 -3.57
N VAL A 64 12.66 -0.23 -4.33
CA VAL A 64 11.76 0.81 -3.89
C VAL A 64 10.91 0.36 -2.71
N ASP A 65 10.76 -0.91 -2.60
CA ASP A 65 9.97 -1.44 -1.49
C ASP A 65 10.53 -1.08 -0.13
#